data_dcdfe4062d961727678b7300a99c2560
#
_entry.id   dcdfe4062d961727678b7300a99c2560
#
_cell.length_a   1.000
_cell.length_b   1.000
_cell.length_c   1.000
_cell.angle_alpha   90.00
_cell.angle_beta   90.00
_cell.angle_gamma   90.00
#
_symmetry.space_group_name_H-M   'P 1'
#
loop_
_entity.id
_entity.type
_entity.pdbx_description
1 polymer ?
#
loop_
_entity_poly.entity_id
_entity_poly.type
_entity_poly.pdbx_seq_one_letter_code
_entity_poly.pdbx_strand_id
1 'polypeptide(L)'
;MFEKINEWIKWLDGAIWGLPLIIFILAAGIFMTIRLGGLQIRKLPKALKYMVKNEEGGHGEVSSFGALCTALSATIGTGNIVGVATAVVAGGPGALFWMWIAAFFGMATKFSEGVLAIKYRHICEDGHVLGGPFYYIEKGMGKRWKWLAKLFAFFGMCVGLFGIGTFTQVNGISSAVKNFFDADSRHTVNLFGAEYSYTVIIAGVIVAVCVALVILGGLGRIAQVSQIVVPFMAIIYVVFCVLLLGFNYQAIPNALAAIVEGAFNPQAVTGGIVGSIAIAMQMGIARGIFSNEARLGSAPIAAAAAKTKEPVRQGLVSMTGTFIDTIVICTMTGLCIVITGSWNVGLEGVAVTTRAFQNGLPFDPKIASFILMACLVFFAFTTILGWDYYGERCLEYFSGGSQKAVLIYRWLYILAVFFGPYMTVEAVWNIADIFNGLMAFPNLIAIVALSGVVCKETRDYFKRLKERSDI
;
A
#
# COMPACT_ATOMS: atom_id res chain seq x y z
N MET A 1 -28.81 16.11 -1.88
CA MET A 1 -28.59 14.82 -1.15
C MET A 1 -27.15 14.37 -1.27
N PHE A 2 -26.60 14.26 -2.48
CA PHE A 2 -25.21 13.81 -2.71
C PHE A 2 -24.16 14.73 -2.05
N GLU A 3 -24.33 16.04 -2.08
CA GLU A 3 -23.43 16.99 -1.43
C GLU A 3 -23.33 16.77 0.08
N LYS A 4 -24.49 16.61 0.78
CA LYS A 4 -24.50 16.31 2.19
C LYS A 4 -23.84 14.97 2.55
N ILE A 5 -23.95 13.97 1.67
CA ILE A 5 -23.28 12.68 1.85
C ILE A 5 -21.77 12.85 1.72
N ASN A 6 -21.30 13.60 0.72
CA ASN A 6 -19.88 13.89 0.54
C ASN A 6 -19.30 14.70 1.72
N GLU A 7 -20.00 15.71 2.21
CA GLU A 7 -19.60 16.48 3.39
C GLU A 7 -19.50 15.58 4.64
N TRP A 8 -20.44 14.66 4.81
CA TRP A 8 -20.41 13.72 5.94
C TRP A 8 -19.26 12.72 5.83
N ILE A 9 -18.99 12.19 4.63
CA ILE A 9 -17.85 11.29 4.36
C ILE A 9 -16.54 12.02 4.64
N LYS A 10 -16.39 13.26 4.18
CA LYS A 10 -15.21 14.10 4.42
C LYS A 10 -15.00 14.41 5.91
N TRP A 11 -16.08 14.72 6.62
CA TRP A 11 -16.02 14.91 8.07
C TRP A 11 -15.58 13.64 8.80
N LEU A 12 -16.13 12.49 8.42
CA LEU A 12 -15.80 11.19 9.01
C LEU A 12 -14.34 10.81 8.75
N ASP A 13 -13.85 11.03 7.51
CA ASP A 13 -12.45 10.83 7.17
C ASP A 13 -11.52 11.70 8.02
N GLY A 14 -11.79 12.99 8.14
CA GLY A 14 -11.04 13.90 8.99
C GLY A 14 -11.08 13.53 10.47
N ALA A 15 -12.18 12.97 10.96
CA ALA A 15 -12.31 12.49 12.33
C ALA A 15 -11.47 11.22 12.59
N ILE A 16 -11.44 10.28 11.63
CA ILE A 16 -10.68 9.02 11.74
C ILE A 16 -9.18 9.27 11.58
N TRP A 17 -8.78 10.00 10.52
CA TRP A 17 -7.37 10.35 10.25
C TRP A 17 -6.91 11.60 10.99
N GLY A 18 -7.61 11.97 12.04
CA GLY A 18 -7.18 13.05 12.93
C GLY A 18 -5.91 12.71 13.71
N LEU A 19 -5.39 13.70 14.42
CA LEU A 19 -4.19 13.59 15.26
C LEU A 19 -4.15 12.34 16.17
N PRO A 20 -5.28 11.88 16.79
CA PRO A 20 -5.25 10.72 17.67
C PRO A 20 -4.77 9.43 16.98
N LEU A 21 -5.28 9.13 15.79
CA LEU A 21 -4.87 7.92 15.06
C LEU A 21 -3.42 8.04 14.59
N ILE A 22 -3.03 9.20 14.07
CA ILE A 22 -1.64 9.46 13.61
C ILE A 22 -0.66 9.30 14.76
N ILE A 23 -0.96 9.85 15.93
CA ILE A 23 -0.13 9.71 17.13
C ILE A 23 -0.05 8.24 17.55
N PHE A 24 -1.17 7.52 17.57
CA PHE A 24 -1.20 6.11 17.92
C PHE A 24 -0.37 5.24 16.96
N ILE A 25 -0.48 5.50 15.67
CA ILE A 25 0.29 4.85 14.62
C ILE A 25 1.80 5.07 14.79
N LEU A 26 2.22 6.34 15.02
CA LEU A 26 3.63 6.67 15.23
C LEU A 26 4.14 6.10 16.56
N ALA A 27 3.38 6.26 17.63
CA ALA A 27 3.73 5.75 18.95
C ALA A 27 3.93 4.22 18.94
N ALA A 28 3.04 3.46 18.28
CA ALA A 28 3.19 2.02 18.14
C ALA A 28 4.45 1.64 17.34
N GLY A 29 4.77 2.39 16.27
CA GLY A 29 5.98 2.18 15.48
C GLY A 29 7.27 2.50 16.26
N ILE A 30 7.30 3.61 16.97
CA ILE A 30 8.41 4.02 17.86
C ILE A 30 8.59 2.97 18.98
N PHE A 31 7.50 2.60 19.63
CA PHE A 31 7.50 1.58 20.69
C PHE A 31 8.10 0.24 20.21
N MET A 32 7.67 -0.24 19.05
CA MET A 32 8.22 -1.48 18.47
C MET A 32 9.69 -1.32 18.06
N THR A 33 10.07 -0.15 17.51
CA THR A 33 11.46 0.14 17.16
C THR A 33 12.37 0.08 18.37
N ILE A 34 11.98 0.69 19.49
CA ILE A 34 12.73 0.68 20.75
C ILE A 34 12.82 -0.75 21.30
N ARG A 35 11.70 -1.48 21.38
CA ARG A 35 11.65 -2.84 21.90
C ARG A 35 12.47 -3.84 21.09
N LEU A 36 12.59 -3.64 19.79
CA LEU A 36 13.40 -4.46 18.89
C LEU A 36 14.83 -3.95 18.73
N GLY A 37 15.21 -2.87 19.42
CA GLY A 37 16.55 -2.30 19.40
C GLY A 37 17.00 -1.82 18.03
N GLY A 38 16.10 -1.15 17.27
CA GLY A 38 16.41 -0.65 15.93
C GLY A 38 16.69 -1.75 14.91
N LEU A 39 15.98 -2.88 15.01
CA LEU A 39 16.18 -4.07 14.17
C LEU A 39 16.12 -3.72 12.66
N GLN A 40 15.27 -2.81 12.25
CA GLN A 40 15.10 -2.38 10.85
C GLN A 40 16.37 -1.78 10.25
N ILE A 41 17.27 -1.20 11.07
CA ILE A 41 18.59 -0.74 10.59
C ILE A 41 19.58 -1.90 10.66
N ARG A 42 19.70 -2.53 11.84
CA ARG A 42 20.75 -3.52 12.13
C ARG A 42 20.64 -4.80 11.31
N LYS A 43 19.44 -5.16 10.89
CA LYS A 43 19.17 -6.41 10.20
C LYS A 43 18.63 -6.24 8.77
N LEU A 44 18.61 -5.01 8.25
CA LEU A 44 18.19 -4.74 6.87
C LEU A 44 19.01 -5.53 5.82
N PRO A 45 20.35 -5.58 5.88
CA PRO A 45 21.12 -6.37 4.92
C PRO A 45 20.75 -7.86 4.95
N LYS A 46 20.48 -8.41 6.15
CA LYS A 46 20.04 -9.80 6.32
C LYS A 46 18.62 -10.00 5.78
N ALA A 47 17.73 -9.03 5.96
CA ALA A 47 16.37 -9.05 5.45
C ALA A 47 16.36 -9.08 3.91
N LEU A 48 17.15 -8.24 3.26
CA LEU A 48 17.33 -8.21 1.81
C LEU A 48 17.90 -9.54 1.27
N LYS A 49 18.86 -10.15 2.00
CA LYS A 49 19.37 -11.48 1.65
C LYS A 49 18.29 -12.56 1.74
N TYR A 50 17.44 -12.53 2.76
CA TYR A 50 16.37 -13.50 2.94
C TYR A 50 15.22 -13.32 1.97
N MET A 51 15.02 -12.13 1.44
CA MET A 51 14.07 -11.86 0.37
C MET A 51 14.34 -12.71 -0.88
N VAL A 52 15.61 -12.86 -1.24
CA VAL A 52 16.03 -13.60 -2.45
C VAL A 52 16.29 -15.07 -2.16
N LYS A 53 16.75 -15.41 -0.95
CA LYS A 53 17.11 -16.79 -0.59
C LYS A 53 15.91 -17.49 0.07
N ASN A 54 15.26 -18.39 -0.65
CA ASN A 54 14.19 -19.24 -0.10
C ASN A 54 14.69 -20.16 1.01
N GLU A 55 13.78 -20.57 1.91
CA GLU A 55 14.03 -21.59 2.92
C GLU A 55 13.55 -22.95 2.40
N GLU A 56 14.37 -23.99 2.57
CA GLU A 56 13.99 -25.35 2.23
C GLU A 56 13.18 -25.98 3.36
N GLY A 57 12.05 -26.57 3.02
CA GLY A 57 11.24 -27.38 3.92
C GLY A 57 10.52 -26.55 5.00
N GLY A 58 9.39 -26.01 4.70
CA GLY A 58 8.44 -25.36 5.61
C GLY A 58 7.02 -25.65 5.16
N HIS A 59 6.05 -25.49 6.05
CA HIS A 59 4.65 -25.50 5.67
C HIS A 59 4.28 -24.13 5.09
N GLY A 60 3.46 -24.11 4.04
CA GLY A 60 3.00 -22.90 3.38
C GLY A 60 2.57 -23.18 1.94
N GLU A 61 1.87 -22.26 1.31
CA GLU A 61 1.36 -22.37 -0.06
C GLU A 61 2.36 -21.83 -1.09
N VAL A 62 3.10 -20.78 -0.74
CA VAL A 62 4.02 -20.08 -1.65
C VAL A 62 5.40 -19.87 -1.01
N SER A 63 6.43 -19.62 -1.82
CA SER A 63 7.76 -19.27 -1.29
C SER A 63 7.72 -17.95 -0.50
N SER A 64 8.72 -17.69 0.37
CA SER A 64 8.82 -16.41 1.08
C SER A 64 8.88 -15.22 0.11
N PHE A 65 9.56 -15.38 -1.03
CA PHE A 65 9.57 -14.39 -2.11
C PHE A 65 8.20 -14.25 -2.75
N GLY A 66 7.49 -15.34 -3.00
CA GLY A 66 6.12 -15.32 -3.54
C GLY A 66 5.14 -14.61 -2.60
N ALA A 67 5.22 -14.87 -1.30
CA ALA A 67 4.43 -14.17 -0.30
C ALA A 67 4.76 -12.66 -0.24
N LEU A 68 6.03 -12.30 -0.38
CA LEU A 68 6.45 -10.90 -0.48
C LEU A 68 5.91 -10.24 -1.76
N CYS A 69 6.01 -10.91 -2.92
CA CYS A 69 5.47 -10.38 -4.18
C CYS A 69 3.94 -10.20 -4.10
N THR A 70 3.22 -11.13 -3.46
CA THR A 70 1.78 -10.97 -3.22
C THR A 70 1.50 -9.79 -2.29
N ALA A 71 2.31 -9.58 -1.24
CA ALA A 71 2.19 -8.40 -0.40
C ALA A 71 2.55 -7.11 -1.14
N LEU A 72 3.61 -7.11 -1.96
CA LEU A 72 4.01 -5.97 -2.78
C LEU A 72 2.99 -5.68 -3.90
N SER A 73 2.32 -6.69 -4.44
CA SER A 73 1.25 -6.45 -5.43
C SER A 73 0.11 -5.65 -4.83
N ALA A 74 -0.22 -5.85 -3.57
CA ALA A 74 -1.24 -5.09 -2.88
C ALA A 74 -0.77 -3.66 -2.52
N THR A 75 0.52 -3.46 -2.25
CA THR A 75 1.07 -2.19 -1.75
C THR A 75 1.56 -1.26 -2.86
N ILE A 76 2.26 -1.80 -3.88
CA ILE A 76 2.78 -1.00 -5.01
C ILE A 76 1.63 -0.73 -6.00
N GLY A 77 0.97 0.41 -5.82
CA GLY A 77 -0.23 0.79 -6.56
C GLY A 77 -0.29 2.28 -6.88
N THR A 78 -1.51 2.81 -6.95
CA THR A 78 -1.75 4.26 -7.12
C THR A 78 -1.12 5.07 -6.00
N GLY A 79 -0.95 4.50 -4.79
CA GLY A 79 -0.31 5.15 -3.65
C GLY A 79 1.09 5.67 -3.95
N ASN A 80 1.89 4.90 -4.67
CA ASN A 80 3.28 5.24 -4.99
C ASN A 80 3.43 6.36 -6.04
N ILE A 81 2.42 6.58 -6.86
CA ILE A 81 2.45 7.58 -7.95
C ILE A 81 1.50 8.73 -7.61
N VAL A 82 0.20 8.44 -7.49
CA VAL A 82 -0.86 9.42 -7.23
C VAL A 82 -0.85 9.87 -5.77
N GLY A 83 -0.68 8.92 -4.83
CA GLY A 83 -0.65 9.22 -3.39
C GLY A 83 0.54 10.11 -3.01
N VAL A 84 1.73 9.84 -3.54
CA VAL A 84 2.91 10.70 -3.34
C VAL A 84 2.67 12.09 -3.92
N ALA A 85 2.13 12.17 -5.14
CA ALA A 85 1.78 13.45 -5.77
C ALA A 85 0.81 14.25 -4.90
N THR A 86 -0.26 13.62 -4.44
CA THR A 86 -1.25 14.24 -3.56
C THR A 86 -0.62 14.72 -2.25
N ALA A 87 0.28 13.93 -1.64
CA ALA A 87 0.97 14.33 -0.43
C ALA A 87 1.83 15.58 -0.63
N VAL A 88 2.62 15.61 -1.73
CA VAL A 88 3.53 16.73 -2.03
C VAL A 88 2.77 17.97 -2.47
N VAL A 89 1.66 17.85 -3.19
CA VAL A 89 0.81 18.99 -3.57
C VAL A 89 0.15 19.61 -2.35
N ALA A 90 -0.43 18.80 -1.46
CA ALA A 90 -1.18 19.28 -0.30
C ALA A 90 -0.26 19.72 0.86
N GLY A 91 0.83 19.01 1.11
CA GLY A 91 1.73 19.22 2.26
C GLY A 91 3.08 19.87 1.90
N GLY A 92 3.29 20.21 0.63
CA GLY A 92 4.59 20.64 0.12
C GLY A 92 5.64 19.52 0.07
N PRO A 93 6.88 19.81 -0.37
CA PRO A 93 7.99 18.85 -0.40
C PRO A 93 8.24 18.15 0.94
N GLY A 94 8.00 18.84 2.07
CA GLY A 94 8.15 18.30 3.41
C GLY A 94 7.28 17.06 3.73
N ALA A 95 6.19 16.86 3.00
CA ALA A 95 5.37 15.66 3.15
C ALA A 95 6.18 14.38 2.85
N LEU A 96 7.14 14.42 1.91
CA LEU A 96 8.00 13.28 1.61
C LEU A 96 8.91 12.92 2.79
N PHE A 97 9.42 13.89 3.53
CA PHE A 97 10.18 13.64 4.76
C PHE A 97 9.34 12.86 5.78
N TRP A 98 8.10 13.26 6.00
CA TRP A 98 7.20 12.60 6.93
C TRP A 98 6.78 11.20 6.45
N MET A 99 6.72 10.97 5.12
CA MET A 99 6.58 9.62 4.57
C MET A 99 7.77 8.71 4.95
N TRP A 100 9.02 9.23 4.89
CA TRP A 100 10.20 8.48 5.31
C TRP A 100 10.17 8.12 6.79
N ILE A 101 9.81 9.09 7.65
CA ILE A 101 9.66 8.86 9.09
C ILE A 101 8.59 7.78 9.36
N ALA A 102 7.44 7.89 8.71
CA ALA A 102 6.38 6.91 8.83
C ALA A 102 6.81 5.50 8.36
N ALA A 103 7.52 5.41 7.23
CA ALA A 103 8.04 4.14 6.71
C ALA A 103 9.11 3.55 7.63
N PHE A 104 10.03 4.34 8.13
CA PHE A 104 11.09 3.90 9.04
C PHE A 104 10.53 3.19 10.28
N PHE A 105 9.57 3.81 10.95
CA PHE A 105 8.88 3.19 12.09
C PHE A 105 7.92 2.08 11.64
N GLY A 106 7.38 2.19 10.42
CA GLY A 106 6.54 1.19 9.80
C GLY A 106 7.25 -0.15 9.55
N MET A 107 8.54 -0.12 9.24
CA MET A 107 9.33 -1.34 9.06
C MET A 107 9.35 -2.21 10.31
N ALA A 108 9.44 -1.64 11.51
CA ALA A 108 9.42 -2.39 12.77
C ALA A 108 8.04 -3.03 13.04
N THR A 109 6.95 -2.34 12.71
CA THR A 109 5.60 -2.91 12.82
C THR A 109 5.34 -3.98 11.77
N LYS A 110 5.77 -3.77 10.52
CA LYS A 110 5.66 -4.77 9.44
C LYS A 110 6.46 -6.06 9.76
N PHE A 111 7.64 -5.91 10.37
CA PHE A 111 8.40 -7.04 10.94
C PHE A 111 7.55 -7.81 11.96
N SER A 112 6.94 -7.08 12.89
CA SER A 112 6.14 -7.68 13.98
C SER A 112 4.91 -8.39 13.42
N GLU A 113 4.22 -7.79 12.46
CA GLU A 113 3.11 -8.38 11.72
C GLU A 113 3.50 -9.70 11.05
N GLY A 114 4.64 -9.73 10.35
CA GLY A 114 5.14 -10.94 9.70
C GLY A 114 5.50 -12.06 10.69
N VAL A 115 6.11 -11.72 11.84
CA VAL A 115 6.39 -12.69 12.92
C VAL A 115 5.09 -13.28 13.46
N LEU A 116 4.12 -12.45 13.80
CA LEU A 116 2.84 -12.89 14.36
C LEU A 116 2.02 -13.70 13.36
N ALA A 117 2.07 -13.32 12.07
CA ALA A 117 1.39 -14.04 11.01
C ALA A 117 1.79 -15.50 10.92
N ILE A 118 3.10 -15.80 10.94
CA ILE A 118 3.61 -17.17 10.90
C ILE A 118 3.38 -17.90 12.22
N LYS A 119 3.56 -17.22 13.35
CA LYS A 119 3.42 -17.85 14.67
C LYS A 119 2.00 -18.33 14.94
N TYR A 120 0.99 -17.58 14.54
CA TYR A 120 -0.41 -17.85 14.88
C TYR A 120 -1.27 -18.33 13.70
N ARG A 121 -0.66 -18.61 12.54
CA ARG A 121 -1.37 -19.13 11.38
C ARG A 121 -2.05 -20.46 11.68
N HIS A 122 -3.04 -20.79 10.90
CA HIS A 122 -3.74 -22.07 10.90
C HIS A 122 -3.41 -22.80 9.59
N ILE A 123 -2.93 -24.01 9.70
CA ILE A 123 -2.69 -24.89 8.57
C ILE A 123 -3.85 -25.88 8.55
N CYS A 124 -4.64 -25.85 7.50
CA CYS A 124 -5.76 -26.74 7.29
C CYS A 124 -5.27 -28.14 6.87
N GLU A 125 -6.12 -29.15 6.98
CA GLU A 125 -5.78 -30.55 6.65
C GLU A 125 -5.45 -30.73 5.15
N ASP A 126 -6.03 -29.92 4.29
CA ASP A 126 -5.75 -29.87 2.84
C ASP A 126 -4.44 -29.12 2.47
N GLY A 127 -3.70 -28.62 3.47
CA GLY A 127 -2.48 -27.83 3.29
C GLY A 127 -2.70 -26.35 3.06
N HIS A 128 -3.96 -25.90 3.00
CA HIS A 128 -4.32 -24.50 2.90
C HIS A 128 -3.94 -23.73 4.16
N VAL A 129 -3.43 -22.50 4.01
CA VAL A 129 -2.93 -21.71 5.13
C VAL A 129 -3.78 -20.47 5.36
N LEU A 130 -4.33 -20.36 6.55
CA LEU A 130 -5.10 -19.22 7.01
C LEU A 130 -4.32 -18.45 8.07
N GLY A 131 -4.16 -17.15 7.89
CA GLY A 131 -3.43 -16.32 8.84
C GLY A 131 -3.71 -14.85 8.63
N GLY A 132 -3.15 -14.02 9.51
CA GLY A 132 -3.35 -12.59 9.50
C GLY A 132 -3.78 -12.06 10.87
N PRO A 133 -4.14 -10.77 10.97
CA PRO A 133 -4.49 -10.13 12.23
C PRO A 133 -5.60 -10.83 13.00
N PHE A 134 -6.64 -11.27 12.33
CA PHE A 134 -7.75 -11.96 12.96
C PHE A 134 -7.32 -13.24 13.68
N TYR A 135 -6.31 -13.96 13.18
CA TYR A 135 -5.79 -15.14 13.87
C TYR A 135 -4.87 -14.80 15.05
N TYR A 136 -3.95 -13.84 14.92
CA TYR A 136 -3.11 -13.50 16.06
C TYR A 136 -3.85 -12.68 17.13
N ILE A 137 -4.95 -11.97 16.78
CA ILE A 137 -5.85 -11.39 17.76
C ILE A 137 -6.57 -12.50 18.53
N GLU A 138 -7.23 -13.44 17.83
CA GLU A 138 -8.01 -14.50 18.48
C GLU A 138 -7.14 -15.50 19.26
N LYS A 139 -6.03 -15.99 18.65
CA LYS A 139 -5.17 -17.00 19.26
C LYS A 139 -4.11 -16.39 20.19
N GLY A 140 -3.55 -15.24 19.85
CA GLY A 140 -2.46 -14.61 20.59
C GLY A 140 -2.95 -13.80 21.79
N MET A 141 -4.01 -13.00 21.64
CA MET A 141 -4.61 -12.24 22.75
C MET A 141 -5.66 -13.04 23.52
N GLY A 142 -6.17 -14.12 22.93
CA GLY A 142 -7.13 -15.03 23.53
C GLY A 142 -8.57 -14.84 23.05
N LYS A 143 -9.41 -15.86 23.29
CA LYS A 143 -10.80 -15.95 22.78
C LYS A 143 -11.69 -14.76 23.13
N ARG A 144 -11.40 -14.05 24.22
CA ARG A 144 -12.13 -12.83 24.61
C ARG A 144 -12.04 -11.71 23.58
N TRP A 145 -10.99 -11.70 22.76
CA TRP A 145 -10.75 -10.69 21.73
C TRP A 145 -11.28 -11.08 20.35
N LYS A 146 -12.03 -12.16 20.25
CA LYS A 146 -12.62 -12.61 18.98
C LYS A 146 -13.50 -11.56 18.29
N TRP A 147 -14.15 -10.70 19.08
CA TRP A 147 -14.92 -9.57 18.53
C TRP A 147 -14.02 -8.57 17.78
N LEU A 148 -12.82 -8.30 18.31
CA LEU A 148 -11.84 -7.41 17.66
C LEU A 148 -11.28 -8.04 16.38
N ALA A 149 -11.07 -9.37 16.39
CA ALA A 149 -10.66 -10.11 15.20
C ALA A 149 -11.73 -10.05 14.10
N LYS A 150 -13.02 -10.20 14.46
CA LYS A 150 -14.14 -10.06 13.52
C LYS A 150 -14.28 -8.63 13.00
N LEU A 151 -14.05 -7.63 13.86
CA LEU A 151 -14.08 -6.22 13.46
C LEU A 151 -12.98 -5.93 12.44
N PHE A 152 -11.76 -6.42 12.67
CA PHE A 152 -10.67 -6.33 11.69
C PHE A 152 -11.07 -6.98 10.35
N ALA A 153 -11.59 -8.21 10.40
CA ALA A 153 -11.96 -8.95 9.19
C ALA A 153 -13.06 -8.23 8.39
N PHE A 154 -14.06 -7.65 9.09
CA PHE A 154 -15.10 -6.84 8.46
C PHE A 154 -14.51 -5.62 7.74
N PHE A 155 -13.67 -4.84 8.41
CA PHE A 155 -13.06 -3.68 7.78
C PHE A 155 -12.11 -4.08 6.65
N GLY A 156 -11.32 -5.15 6.79
CA GLY A 156 -10.44 -5.64 5.73
C GLY A 156 -11.20 -6.06 4.46
N MET A 157 -12.37 -6.68 4.63
CA MET A 157 -13.28 -6.97 3.52
C MET A 157 -13.80 -5.69 2.84
N CYS A 158 -14.17 -4.67 3.62
CA CYS A 158 -14.64 -3.39 3.09
C CYS A 158 -13.53 -2.60 2.39
N VAL A 159 -12.29 -2.61 2.92
CA VAL A 159 -11.11 -1.99 2.27
C VAL A 159 -10.86 -2.62 0.90
N GLY A 160 -10.93 -3.95 0.79
CA GLY A 160 -10.83 -4.62 -0.50
C GLY A 160 -11.91 -4.16 -1.46
N LEU A 161 -13.18 -4.20 -1.01
CA LEU A 161 -14.34 -4.00 -1.88
C LEU A 161 -14.58 -2.54 -2.30
N PHE A 162 -14.34 -1.57 -1.40
CA PHE A 162 -14.71 -0.16 -1.59
C PHE A 162 -13.55 0.82 -1.42
N GLY A 163 -12.37 0.35 -1.06
CA GLY A 163 -11.23 1.20 -0.71
C GLY A 163 -10.04 1.05 -1.64
N ILE A 164 -8.90 0.83 -1.00
CA ILE A 164 -7.59 0.64 -1.69
C ILE A 164 -7.63 -0.46 -2.75
N GLY A 165 -8.43 -1.52 -2.51
CA GLY A 165 -8.43 -2.69 -3.38
C GLY A 165 -9.06 -2.47 -4.75
N THR A 166 -10.06 -1.60 -4.85
CA THR A 166 -10.85 -1.44 -6.08
C THR A 166 -10.92 -0.01 -6.55
N PHE A 167 -11.69 0.83 -5.86
CA PHE A 167 -12.08 2.14 -6.35
C PHE A 167 -10.91 3.06 -6.65
N THR A 168 -9.93 3.16 -5.75
CA THR A 168 -8.75 4.01 -5.94
C THR A 168 -7.89 3.55 -7.10
N GLN A 169 -7.74 2.25 -7.27
CA GLN A 169 -6.89 1.68 -8.32
C GLN A 169 -7.52 1.87 -9.70
N VAL A 170 -8.80 1.47 -9.84
CA VAL A 170 -9.48 1.56 -11.15
C VAL A 170 -9.70 3.00 -11.56
N ASN A 171 -10.03 3.88 -10.61
CA ASN A 171 -10.12 5.32 -10.87
C ASN A 171 -8.76 5.88 -11.32
N GLY A 172 -7.66 5.48 -10.68
CA GLY A 172 -6.31 5.85 -11.09
C GLY A 172 -5.96 5.37 -12.50
N ILE A 173 -6.26 4.10 -12.84
CA ILE A 173 -6.08 3.56 -14.20
C ILE A 173 -6.88 4.37 -15.22
N SER A 174 -8.18 4.56 -14.97
CA SER A 174 -9.08 5.25 -15.88
C SER A 174 -8.66 6.70 -16.11
N SER A 175 -8.23 7.38 -15.04
CA SER A 175 -7.72 8.76 -15.13
C SER A 175 -6.43 8.84 -15.94
N ALA A 176 -5.50 7.90 -15.74
CA ALA A 176 -4.25 7.86 -16.50
C ALA A 176 -4.48 7.59 -17.99
N VAL A 177 -5.35 6.63 -18.30
CA VAL A 177 -5.73 6.29 -19.69
C VAL A 177 -6.44 7.46 -20.35
N LYS A 178 -7.38 8.10 -19.65
CA LYS A 178 -8.06 9.30 -20.14
C LYS A 178 -7.07 10.44 -20.42
N ASN A 179 -6.18 10.73 -19.48
CA ASN A 179 -5.19 11.81 -19.64
C ASN A 179 -4.25 11.57 -20.84
N PHE A 180 -4.02 10.31 -21.21
CA PHE A 180 -3.16 9.98 -22.34
C PHE A 180 -3.92 9.99 -23.68
N PHE A 181 -5.10 9.38 -23.76
CA PHE A 181 -5.81 9.15 -25.02
C PHE A 181 -6.89 10.21 -25.33
N ASP A 182 -7.46 10.87 -24.31
CA ASP A 182 -8.57 11.82 -24.45
C ASP A 182 -8.51 12.91 -23.38
N ALA A 183 -7.37 13.61 -23.29
CA ALA A 183 -7.14 14.68 -22.31
C ALA A 183 -8.21 15.78 -22.36
N ASP A 184 -8.67 16.12 -23.56
CA ASP A 184 -9.66 17.18 -23.81
C ASP A 184 -11.12 16.70 -23.63
N SER A 185 -11.36 15.44 -23.29
CA SER A 185 -12.70 14.83 -23.15
C SER A 185 -13.58 15.07 -24.39
N ARG A 186 -13.02 14.88 -25.58
CA ARG A 186 -13.73 15.16 -26.86
C ARG A 186 -14.83 14.14 -27.17
N HIS A 187 -14.68 12.95 -26.64
CA HIS A 187 -15.59 11.83 -26.91
C HIS A 187 -16.25 11.38 -25.60
N THR A 188 -17.41 11.98 -25.32
CA THR A 188 -18.17 11.70 -24.08
C THR A 188 -19.50 11.03 -24.38
N VAL A 189 -20.01 10.30 -23.38
CA VAL A 189 -21.37 9.75 -23.35
C VAL A 189 -21.99 10.06 -22.01
N ASN A 190 -23.29 10.37 -22.03
CA ASN A 190 -24.05 10.58 -20.80
C ASN A 190 -24.49 9.23 -20.23
N LEU A 191 -23.99 8.89 -19.05
CA LEU A 191 -24.38 7.71 -18.27
C LEU A 191 -24.81 8.16 -16.87
N PHE A 192 -25.97 7.74 -16.43
CA PHE A 192 -26.51 8.05 -15.09
C PHE A 192 -26.59 9.55 -14.77
N GLY A 193 -26.72 10.40 -15.80
CA GLY A 193 -26.82 11.85 -15.61
C GLY A 193 -25.48 12.59 -15.50
N ALA A 194 -24.36 11.90 -15.74
CA ALA A 194 -23.03 12.49 -15.81
C ALA A 194 -22.35 12.14 -17.15
N GLU A 195 -21.44 13.03 -17.59
CA GLU A 195 -20.68 12.82 -18.82
C GLU A 195 -19.38 12.07 -18.52
N TYR A 196 -19.16 10.96 -19.23
CA TYR A 196 -17.96 10.16 -19.14
C TYR A 196 -17.29 10.02 -20.50
N SER A 197 -15.96 10.12 -20.54
CA SER A 197 -15.18 9.81 -21.74
C SER A 197 -15.28 8.34 -22.10
N TYR A 198 -15.39 8.01 -23.39
CA TYR A 198 -15.34 6.63 -23.87
C TYR A 198 -14.07 5.89 -23.41
N THR A 199 -12.94 6.60 -23.28
CA THR A 199 -11.69 6.00 -22.79
C THR A 199 -11.80 5.47 -21.36
N VAL A 200 -12.55 6.17 -20.49
CA VAL A 200 -12.81 5.72 -19.11
C VAL A 200 -13.65 4.44 -19.09
N ILE A 201 -14.68 4.39 -19.92
CA ILE A 201 -15.58 3.22 -20.01
C ILE A 201 -14.82 2.00 -20.54
N ILE A 202 -14.10 2.18 -21.65
CA ILE A 202 -13.32 1.09 -22.27
C ILE A 202 -12.25 0.59 -21.31
N ALA A 203 -11.52 1.49 -20.65
CA ALA A 203 -10.52 1.11 -19.65
C ALA A 203 -11.15 0.34 -18.48
N GLY A 204 -12.29 0.81 -17.95
CA GLY A 204 -13.02 0.14 -16.88
C GLY A 204 -13.46 -1.29 -17.25
N VAL A 205 -14.01 -1.47 -18.45
CA VAL A 205 -14.42 -2.77 -18.96
C VAL A 205 -13.21 -3.71 -19.12
N ILE A 206 -12.13 -3.24 -19.76
CA ILE A 206 -10.92 -4.05 -19.98
C ILE A 206 -10.34 -4.49 -18.64
N VAL A 207 -10.20 -3.56 -17.68
CA VAL A 207 -9.68 -3.88 -16.35
C VAL A 207 -10.57 -4.89 -15.63
N ALA A 208 -11.90 -4.70 -15.65
CA ALA A 208 -12.84 -5.62 -15.02
C ALA A 208 -12.75 -7.02 -15.61
N VAL A 209 -12.64 -7.16 -16.94
CA VAL A 209 -12.47 -8.45 -17.62
C VAL A 209 -11.13 -9.08 -17.24
N CYS A 210 -10.02 -8.33 -17.29
CA CYS A 210 -8.70 -8.87 -16.92
C CYS A 210 -8.66 -9.32 -15.45
N VAL A 211 -9.25 -8.53 -14.56
CA VAL A 211 -9.38 -8.88 -13.13
C VAL A 211 -10.20 -10.14 -12.96
N ALA A 212 -11.36 -10.25 -13.61
CA ALA A 212 -12.21 -11.43 -13.55
C ALA A 212 -11.47 -12.71 -14.01
N LEU A 213 -10.71 -12.63 -15.11
CA LEU A 213 -9.94 -13.76 -15.64
C LEU A 213 -8.87 -14.26 -14.65
N VAL A 214 -8.29 -13.39 -13.84
CA VAL A 214 -7.29 -13.76 -12.84
C VAL A 214 -7.96 -14.27 -11.56
N ILE A 215 -8.90 -13.51 -11.01
CA ILE A 215 -9.54 -13.78 -9.71
C ILE A 215 -10.33 -15.11 -9.75
N LEU A 216 -11.07 -15.36 -10.83
CA LEU A 216 -11.80 -16.63 -10.99
C LEU A 216 -10.88 -17.87 -11.05
N GLY A 217 -9.59 -17.67 -11.36
CA GLY A 217 -8.56 -18.70 -11.27
C GLY A 217 -8.03 -18.99 -9.87
N GLY A 218 -8.49 -18.22 -8.86
CA GLY A 218 -8.15 -18.38 -7.45
C GLY A 218 -6.74 -17.90 -7.08
N LEU A 219 -6.40 -18.12 -5.82
CA LEU A 219 -5.18 -17.60 -5.17
C LEU A 219 -3.87 -17.98 -5.85
N GLY A 220 -3.76 -19.20 -6.33
CA GLY A 220 -2.56 -19.66 -7.02
C GLY A 220 -2.25 -18.83 -8.27
N ARG A 221 -3.30 -18.44 -9.01
CA ARG A 221 -3.16 -17.60 -10.20
C ARG A 221 -2.78 -16.15 -9.82
N ILE A 222 -3.39 -15.61 -8.79
CA ILE A 222 -3.03 -14.26 -8.27
C ILE A 222 -1.55 -14.22 -7.89
N ALA A 223 -1.07 -15.20 -7.11
CA ALA A 223 0.32 -15.28 -6.70
C ALA A 223 1.29 -15.44 -7.89
N GLN A 224 0.96 -16.26 -8.87
CA GLN A 224 1.77 -16.44 -10.08
C GLN A 224 1.88 -15.15 -10.90
N VAL A 225 0.76 -14.46 -11.12
CA VAL A 225 0.75 -13.17 -11.83
C VAL A 225 1.58 -12.13 -11.06
N SER A 226 1.38 -12.04 -9.75
CA SER A 226 2.12 -11.09 -8.90
C SER A 226 3.62 -11.33 -8.90
N GLN A 227 4.08 -12.59 -8.86
CA GLN A 227 5.51 -12.92 -8.88
C GLN A 227 6.23 -12.51 -10.18
N ILE A 228 5.51 -12.40 -11.28
CA ILE A 228 6.06 -11.96 -12.57
C ILE A 228 5.92 -10.45 -12.73
N VAL A 229 4.71 -9.93 -12.53
CA VAL A 229 4.37 -8.53 -12.85
C VAL A 229 5.01 -7.56 -11.87
N VAL A 230 5.01 -7.88 -10.55
CA VAL A 230 5.51 -6.95 -9.53
C VAL A 230 6.99 -6.59 -9.69
N PRO A 231 7.94 -7.55 -9.81
CA PRO A 231 9.34 -7.19 -10.04
C PRO A 231 9.55 -6.45 -11.35
N PHE A 232 8.85 -6.88 -12.42
CA PHE A 232 8.94 -6.26 -13.73
C PHE A 232 8.52 -4.79 -13.71
N MET A 233 7.33 -4.49 -13.17
CA MET A 233 6.81 -3.13 -13.10
C MET A 233 7.67 -2.22 -12.20
N ALA A 234 8.12 -2.75 -11.04
CA ALA A 234 8.94 -1.99 -10.12
C ALA A 234 10.30 -1.62 -10.72
N ILE A 235 10.95 -2.57 -11.41
CA ILE A 235 12.23 -2.32 -12.08
C ILE A 235 12.07 -1.27 -13.19
N ILE A 236 11.06 -1.39 -14.05
CA ILE A 236 10.80 -0.42 -15.12
C ILE A 236 10.60 0.98 -14.53
N TYR A 237 9.73 1.10 -13.53
CA TYR A 237 9.46 2.38 -12.90
C TYR A 237 10.72 3.02 -12.30
N VAL A 238 11.49 2.23 -11.52
CA VAL A 238 12.74 2.70 -10.91
C VAL A 238 13.75 3.12 -11.98
N VAL A 239 13.88 2.37 -13.07
CA VAL A 239 14.80 2.72 -14.18
C VAL A 239 14.45 4.09 -14.76
N PHE A 240 13.17 4.36 -15.06
CA PHE A 240 12.76 5.66 -15.60
C PHE A 240 12.91 6.80 -14.59
N CYS A 241 12.63 6.56 -13.31
CA CYS A 241 12.92 7.53 -12.27
C CYS A 241 14.43 7.83 -12.14
N VAL A 242 15.27 6.80 -12.15
CA VAL A 242 16.74 6.96 -12.10
C VAL A 242 17.25 7.72 -13.32
N LEU A 243 16.71 7.44 -14.50
CA LEU A 243 17.04 8.22 -15.71
C LEU A 243 16.65 9.69 -15.53
N LEU A 244 15.42 9.98 -15.07
CA LEU A 244 14.98 11.35 -14.81
C LEU A 244 15.90 12.06 -13.81
N LEU A 245 16.21 11.41 -12.68
CA LEU A 245 17.11 11.95 -11.68
C LEU A 245 18.53 12.14 -12.22
N GLY A 246 19.01 11.21 -13.04
CA GLY A 246 20.32 11.29 -13.67
C GLY A 246 20.46 12.48 -14.64
N PHE A 247 19.45 12.74 -15.47
CA PHE A 247 19.43 13.91 -16.34
C PHE A 247 19.30 15.24 -15.57
N ASN A 248 18.76 15.20 -14.36
CA ASN A 248 18.54 16.39 -13.51
C ASN A 248 19.39 16.34 -12.22
N TYR A 249 20.53 15.64 -12.21
CA TYR A 249 21.30 15.35 -11.00
C TYR A 249 21.74 16.61 -10.23
N GLN A 250 21.97 17.74 -10.92
CA GLN A 250 22.35 19.01 -10.33
C GLN A 250 21.26 19.60 -9.40
N ALA A 251 19.99 19.25 -9.63
CA ALA A 251 18.88 19.71 -8.82
C ALA A 251 18.63 18.84 -7.57
N ILE A 252 19.23 17.65 -7.48
CA ILE A 252 19.01 16.70 -6.36
C ILE A 252 19.35 17.32 -4.99
N PRO A 253 20.49 18.00 -4.79
CA PRO A 253 20.83 18.60 -3.50
C PRO A 253 19.78 19.63 -3.05
N ASN A 254 19.33 20.49 -3.97
CA ASN A 254 18.33 21.51 -3.69
C ASN A 254 16.97 20.90 -3.38
N ALA A 255 16.59 19.81 -4.07
CA ALA A 255 15.36 19.09 -3.79
C ALA A 255 15.38 18.44 -2.41
N LEU A 256 16.50 17.82 -2.02
CA LEU A 256 16.66 17.24 -0.69
C LEU A 256 16.61 18.32 0.42
N ALA A 257 17.25 19.47 0.19
CA ALA A 257 17.15 20.62 1.10
C ALA A 257 15.69 21.08 1.22
N ALA A 258 14.97 21.26 0.12
CA ALA A 258 13.57 21.67 0.12
C ALA A 258 12.65 20.66 0.84
N ILE A 259 12.93 19.36 0.74
CA ILE A 259 12.20 18.32 1.46
C ILE A 259 12.42 18.45 2.97
N VAL A 260 13.67 18.61 3.41
CA VAL A 260 13.99 18.72 4.83
C VAL A 260 13.50 20.06 5.40
N GLU A 261 13.76 21.17 4.72
CA GLU A 261 13.28 22.48 5.14
C GLU A 261 11.76 22.55 5.17
N GLY A 262 11.08 22.04 4.15
CA GLY A 262 9.63 22.00 4.08
C GLY A 262 8.97 21.14 5.16
N ALA A 263 9.69 20.21 5.76
CA ALA A 263 9.18 19.39 6.86
C ALA A 263 9.10 20.15 8.20
N PHE A 264 9.99 21.12 8.42
CA PHE A 264 10.13 21.83 9.70
C PHE A 264 9.86 23.32 9.61
N ASN A 265 9.94 23.89 8.40
CA ASN A 265 9.73 25.32 8.17
C ASN A 265 8.94 25.55 6.87
N PRO A 266 7.68 25.15 6.82
CA PRO A 266 6.86 25.33 5.64
C PRO A 266 6.52 26.83 5.51
N GLN A 267 7.38 27.58 4.84
CA GLN A 267 7.03 28.92 4.34
C GLN A 267 5.99 28.76 3.24
N ALA A 268 5.06 29.70 3.21
CA ALA A 268 4.01 29.76 2.19
C ALA A 268 4.62 29.70 0.78
N VAL A 269 4.50 28.56 0.11
CA VAL A 269 5.14 28.35 -1.18
C VAL A 269 4.21 28.72 -2.33
N THR A 270 2.94 29.03 -2.08
CA THR A 270 2.05 29.60 -3.10
C THR A 270 0.86 30.32 -2.47
N GLY A 271 0.77 31.61 -2.69
CA GLY A 271 -0.49 32.37 -2.74
C GLY A 271 -1.49 32.19 -1.60
N GLY A 272 -1.05 32.21 -0.32
CA GLY A 272 -1.96 32.45 0.80
C GLY A 272 -2.36 31.23 1.64
N ILE A 273 -1.98 30.01 1.31
CA ILE A 273 -2.21 28.86 2.19
C ILE A 273 -0.89 28.52 2.87
N VAL A 274 -0.78 28.90 4.13
CA VAL A 274 0.33 28.46 5.00
C VAL A 274 0.15 26.96 5.21
N GLY A 275 0.90 26.15 4.47
CA GLY A 275 1.04 24.72 4.76
C GLY A 275 1.65 24.59 6.15
N SER A 276 0.87 24.26 7.19
CA SER A 276 1.42 24.04 8.51
C SER A 276 2.25 22.77 8.53
N ILE A 277 3.27 22.69 9.39
CA ILE A 277 4.01 21.44 9.66
C ILE A 277 3.03 20.28 9.89
N ALA A 278 1.91 20.56 10.54
CA ALA A 278 0.85 19.58 10.79
C ALA A 278 0.24 19.03 9.48
N ILE A 279 0.03 19.85 8.45
CA ILE A 279 -0.50 19.39 7.16
C ILE A 279 0.53 18.54 6.43
N ALA A 280 1.79 18.98 6.36
CA ALA A 280 2.87 18.21 5.75
C ALA A 280 3.03 16.84 6.44
N MET A 281 3.00 16.82 7.77
CA MET A 281 3.07 15.62 8.58
C MET A 281 1.86 14.71 8.35
N GLN A 282 0.65 15.25 8.42
CA GLN A 282 -0.58 14.49 8.24
C GLN A 282 -0.64 13.87 6.84
N MET A 283 -0.39 14.65 5.79
CA MET A 283 -0.41 14.17 4.41
C MET A 283 0.69 13.15 4.15
N GLY A 284 1.91 13.43 4.60
CA GLY A 284 3.03 12.51 4.44
C GLY A 284 2.79 11.18 5.13
N ILE A 285 2.33 11.19 6.38
CA ILE A 285 2.05 9.97 7.15
C ILE A 285 0.87 9.20 6.54
N ALA A 286 -0.26 9.86 6.26
CA ALA A 286 -1.44 9.22 5.73
C ALA A 286 -1.17 8.57 4.37
N ARG A 287 -0.58 9.31 3.43
CA ARG A 287 -0.27 8.77 2.09
C ARG A 287 0.86 7.75 2.12
N GLY A 288 1.84 7.88 3.04
CA GLY A 288 2.87 6.86 3.27
C GLY A 288 2.28 5.54 3.76
N ILE A 289 1.34 5.58 4.69
CA ILE A 289 0.64 4.39 5.20
C ILE A 289 -0.28 3.79 4.14
N PHE A 290 -0.97 4.62 3.39
CA PHE A 290 -1.79 4.18 2.25
C PHE A 290 -0.94 3.39 1.24
N SER A 291 0.29 3.84 0.95
CA SER A 291 1.20 3.17 0.02
C SER A 291 1.75 1.86 0.60
N ASN A 292 2.44 1.90 1.74
CA ASN A 292 3.18 0.74 2.25
C ASN A 292 2.35 -0.22 3.13
N GLU A 293 1.13 0.16 3.49
CA GLU A 293 0.22 -0.64 4.32
C GLU A 293 0.81 -1.12 5.66
N ALA A 294 1.91 -0.54 6.12
CA ALA A 294 2.45 -0.89 7.44
C ALA A 294 1.47 -0.44 8.52
N ARG A 295 1.20 -1.30 9.48
CA ARG A 295 0.24 -1.12 10.58
C ARG A 295 -1.22 -1.32 10.19
N LEU A 296 -1.57 -1.45 8.91
CA LEU A 296 -2.91 -1.79 8.48
C LEU A 296 -3.28 -3.25 8.79
N GLY A 297 -2.28 -4.14 8.80
CA GLY A 297 -2.51 -5.56 9.05
C GLY A 297 -2.90 -6.38 7.81
N SER A 298 -2.84 -5.80 6.63
CA SER A 298 -3.12 -6.48 5.36
C SER A 298 -2.02 -7.46 4.97
N ALA A 299 -0.77 -7.01 4.94
CA ALA A 299 0.37 -7.82 4.53
C ALA A 299 0.60 -9.12 5.32
N PRO A 300 0.32 -9.22 6.64
CA PRO A 300 0.40 -10.49 7.36
C PRO A 300 -0.54 -11.57 6.82
N ILE A 301 -1.58 -11.22 6.09
CA ILE A 301 -2.48 -12.19 5.43
C ILE A 301 -1.70 -12.96 4.35
N ALA A 302 -0.95 -12.26 3.48
CA ALA A 302 -0.08 -12.90 2.50
C ALA A 302 1.15 -13.57 3.15
N ALA A 303 1.75 -12.92 4.15
CA ALA A 303 2.91 -13.46 4.85
C ALA A 303 2.65 -14.82 5.52
N ALA A 304 1.42 -15.06 5.98
CA ALA A 304 1.03 -16.32 6.58
C ALA A 304 1.16 -17.52 5.62
N ALA A 305 0.94 -17.29 4.31
CA ALA A 305 1.04 -18.33 3.29
C ALA A 305 2.48 -18.73 2.93
N ALA A 306 3.50 -18.03 3.45
CA ALA A 306 4.90 -18.30 3.13
C ALA A 306 5.38 -19.67 3.64
N LYS A 307 6.11 -20.40 2.80
CA LYS A 307 6.82 -21.63 3.16
C LYS A 307 8.03 -21.31 4.03
N THR A 308 7.85 -21.33 5.34
CA THR A 308 8.92 -21.09 6.30
C THR A 308 8.64 -21.81 7.61
N LYS A 309 9.72 -22.17 8.33
CA LYS A 309 9.68 -22.72 9.70
C LYS A 309 9.87 -21.63 10.75
N GLU A 310 10.49 -20.50 10.35
CA GLU A 310 10.96 -19.48 11.28
C GLU A 310 10.13 -18.19 11.15
N PRO A 311 9.31 -17.85 12.16
CA PRO A 311 8.51 -16.62 12.16
C PRO A 311 9.34 -15.36 11.94
N VAL A 312 10.52 -15.27 12.59
CA VAL A 312 11.39 -14.09 12.51
C VAL A 312 11.98 -13.91 11.12
N ARG A 313 12.24 -15.00 10.40
CA ARG A 313 12.72 -14.94 9.02
C ARG A 313 11.68 -14.30 8.11
N GLN A 314 10.41 -14.70 8.21
CA GLN A 314 9.33 -14.08 7.44
C GLN A 314 9.07 -12.63 7.89
N GLY A 315 9.20 -12.33 9.16
CA GLY A 315 9.15 -10.95 9.66
C GLY A 315 10.20 -10.05 8.98
N LEU A 316 11.45 -10.54 8.86
CA LEU A 316 12.51 -9.83 8.14
C LEU A 316 12.18 -9.64 6.65
N VAL A 317 11.65 -10.67 5.98
CA VAL A 317 11.21 -10.56 4.58
C VAL A 317 10.06 -9.56 4.45
N SER A 318 9.03 -9.62 5.30
CA SER A 318 7.90 -8.70 5.28
C SER A 318 8.31 -7.23 5.48
N MET A 319 9.30 -6.98 6.34
CA MET A 319 9.84 -5.65 6.59
C MET A 319 10.42 -4.99 5.31
N THR A 320 11.00 -5.78 4.40
CA THR A 320 11.57 -5.26 3.15
C THR A 320 10.49 -4.68 2.22
N GLY A 321 9.24 -5.12 2.36
CA GLY A 321 8.12 -4.55 1.60
C GLY A 321 7.97 -3.05 1.83
N THR A 322 7.95 -2.60 3.09
CA THR A 322 7.87 -1.16 3.41
C THR A 322 9.12 -0.39 2.93
N PHE A 323 10.30 -1.02 3.00
CA PHE A 323 11.54 -0.42 2.49
C PHE A 323 11.45 -0.20 0.97
N ILE A 324 11.08 -1.23 0.22
CA ILE A 324 10.99 -1.14 -1.25
C ILE A 324 9.90 -0.15 -1.66
N ASP A 325 8.72 -0.27 -1.08
CA ASP A 325 7.56 0.57 -1.41
C ASP A 325 7.83 2.05 -1.18
N THR A 326 8.22 2.42 0.05
CA THR A 326 8.27 3.84 0.42
C THR A 326 9.67 4.42 0.37
N ILE A 327 10.68 3.74 0.95
CA ILE A 327 12.04 4.28 0.96
C ILE A 327 12.65 4.28 -0.45
N VAL A 328 12.26 3.31 -1.31
CA VAL A 328 12.73 3.30 -2.71
C VAL A 328 11.72 3.97 -3.63
N ILE A 329 10.56 3.37 -3.86
CA ILE A 329 9.64 3.78 -4.94
C ILE A 329 9.00 5.15 -4.67
N CYS A 330 8.41 5.38 -3.48
CA CYS A 330 7.82 6.70 -3.17
C CYS A 330 8.87 7.81 -3.13
N THR A 331 10.09 7.52 -2.68
CA THR A 331 11.20 8.49 -2.73
C THR A 331 11.55 8.88 -4.16
N MET A 332 11.63 7.90 -5.08
CA MET A 332 11.87 8.16 -6.50
C MET A 332 10.79 9.06 -7.08
N THR A 333 9.50 8.73 -6.85
CA THR A 333 8.38 9.56 -7.29
C THR A 333 8.44 10.98 -6.73
N GLY A 334 8.62 11.10 -5.40
CA GLY A 334 8.64 12.39 -4.74
C GLY A 334 9.80 13.28 -5.20
N LEU A 335 10.99 12.72 -5.37
CA LEU A 335 12.15 13.44 -5.91
C LEU A 335 11.89 13.91 -7.35
N CYS A 336 11.32 13.06 -8.22
CA CYS A 336 10.96 13.46 -9.58
C CYS A 336 10.00 14.64 -9.60
N ILE A 337 8.99 14.63 -8.73
CA ILE A 337 8.00 15.71 -8.61
C ILE A 337 8.63 17.00 -8.07
N VAL A 338 9.47 16.91 -7.04
CA VAL A 338 10.11 18.08 -6.41
C VAL A 338 11.14 18.72 -7.34
N ILE A 339 12.01 17.93 -7.97
CA ILE A 339 13.07 18.42 -8.87
C ILE A 339 12.47 19.17 -10.06
N THR A 340 11.36 18.68 -10.61
CA THR A 340 10.71 19.28 -11.77
C THR A 340 9.76 20.43 -11.45
N GLY A 341 9.55 20.71 -10.16
CA GLY A 341 8.60 21.75 -9.71
C GLY A 341 7.14 21.47 -10.06
N SER A 342 6.81 20.21 -10.42
CA SER A 342 5.48 19.85 -10.91
C SER A 342 4.38 19.87 -9.84
N TRP A 343 4.75 20.00 -8.58
CA TRP A 343 3.83 20.02 -7.45
C TRP A 343 3.14 21.38 -7.20
N ASN A 344 3.68 22.49 -7.75
CA ASN A 344 3.19 23.86 -7.51
C ASN A 344 2.54 24.55 -8.74
N VAL A 345 2.12 23.76 -9.73
CA VAL A 345 1.56 24.28 -11.00
C VAL A 345 0.03 24.13 -11.11
N GLY A 346 -0.66 23.86 -9.99
CA GLY A 346 -2.11 23.73 -9.95
C GLY A 346 -2.66 22.44 -10.55
N LEU A 347 -1.83 21.40 -10.67
CA LEU A 347 -2.25 20.07 -11.10
C LEU A 347 -2.54 19.17 -9.88
N GLU A 348 -3.35 18.13 -10.10
CA GLU A 348 -3.71 17.16 -9.07
C GLU A 348 -3.55 15.70 -9.55
N GLY A 349 -3.40 14.80 -8.60
CA GLY A 349 -3.39 13.36 -8.82
C GLY A 349 -2.31 12.92 -9.81
N VAL A 350 -2.67 12.09 -10.78
CA VAL A 350 -1.73 11.53 -11.77
C VAL A 350 -1.10 12.58 -12.67
N ALA A 351 -1.80 13.70 -12.94
CA ALA A 351 -1.31 14.76 -13.81
C ALA A 351 -0.02 15.39 -13.31
N VAL A 352 0.18 15.46 -11.99
CA VAL A 352 1.40 15.97 -11.35
C VAL A 352 2.61 15.13 -11.73
N THR A 353 2.51 13.81 -11.54
CA THR A 353 3.61 12.88 -11.86
C THR A 353 3.82 12.77 -13.37
N THR A 354 2.74 12.84 -14.16
CA THR A 354 2.84 12.89 -15.64
C THR A 354 3.64 14.11 -16.07
N ARG A 355 3.35 15.27 -15.49
CA ARG A 355 4.10 16.52 -15.76
C ARG A 355 5.57 16.42 -15.34
N ALA A 356 5.83 15.77 -14.21
CA ALA A 356 7.21 15.53 -13.75
C ALA A 356 8.01 14.68 -14.77
N PHE A 357 7.42 13.62 -15.29
CA PHE A 357 8.05 12.79 -16.31
C PHE A 357 8.23 13.51 -17.64
N GLN A 358 7.24 14.29 -18.08
CA GLN A 358 7.33 15.11 -19.30
C GLN A 358 8.44 16.14 -19.24
N ASN A 359 8.61 16.82 -18.09
CA ASN A 359 9.60 17.88 -17.92
C ASN A 359 11.00 17.35 -17.59
N GLY A 360 11.10 16.18 -16.94
CA GLY A 360 12.36 15.67 -16.41
C GLY A 360 13.07 14.66 -17.31
N LEU A 361 12.35 14.00 -18.23
CA LEU A 361 12.96 13.04 -19.17
C LEU A 361 13.32 13.69 -20.50
N PRO A 362 14.39 13.27 -21.15
CA PRO A 362 14.84 13.84 -22.45
C PRO A 362 14.09 13.24 -23.63
N PHE A 363 12.88 12.73 -23.42
CA PHE A 363 12.05 12.11 -24.45
C PHE A 363 10.92 13.04 -24.88
N ASP A 364 10.26 12.70 -26.00
CA ASP A 364 9.01 13.34 -26.36
C ASP A 364 8.01 13.25 -25.20
N PRO A 365 7.33 14.34 -24.83
CA PRO A 365 6.35 14.34 -23.74
C PRO A 365 5.28 13.25 -23.83
N LYS A 366 4.91 12.84 -25.05
CA LYS A 366 3.95 11.72 -25.24
C LYS A 366 4.55 10.39 -24.83
N ILE A 367 5.85 10.16 -25.12
CA ILE A 367 6.54 8.93 -24.70
C ILE A 367 6.64 8.89 -23.17
N ALA A 368 7.04 10.00 -22.55
CA ALA A 368 7.11 10.09 -21.09
C ALA A 368 5.75 9.84 -20.43
N SER A 369 4.68 10.41 -20.98
CA SER A 369 3.30 10.17 -20.50
C SER A 369 2.87 8.72 -20.68
N PHE A 370 3.21 8.09 -21.82
CA PHE A 370 2.91 6.68 -22.06
C PHE A 370 3.60 5.76 -21.06
N ILE A 371 4.87 5.99 -20.78
CA ILE A 371 5.64 5.22 -19.80
C ILE A 371 4.97 5.29 -18.42
N LEU A 372 4.63 6.49 -17.96
CA LEU A 372 4.00 6.65 -16.66
C LEU A 372 2.61 6.01 -16.61
N MET A 373 1.79 6.20 -17.66
CA MET A 373 0.49 5.57 -17.77
C MET A 373 0.61 4.04 -17.70
N ALA A 374 1.53 3.45 -18.46
CA ALA A 374 1.75 2.01 -18.45
C ALA A 374 2.19 1.50 -17.07
N CYS A 375 3.14 2.19 -16.42
CA CYS A 375 3.57 1.85 -15.07
C CYS A 375 2.39 1.90 -14.08
N LEU A 376 1.58 2.96 -14.11
CA LEU A 376 0.43 3.11 -13.22
C LEU A 376 -0.63 2.02 -13.45
N VAL A 377 -0.89 1.67 -14.71
CA VAL A 377 -1.82 0.58 -15.06
C VAL A 377 -1.36 -0.74 -14.45
N PHE A 378 -0.09 -1.11 -14.58
CA PHE A 378 0.44 -2.33 -13.97
C PHE A 378 0.42 -2.28 -12.44
N PHE A 379 0.83 -1.17 -11.84
CA PHE A 379 0.82 -0.97 -10.39
C PHE A 379 -0.58 -1.14 -9.83
N ALA A 380 -1.55 -0.41 -10.37
CA ALA A 380 -2.92 -0.44 -9.90
C ALA A 380 -3.59 -1.80 -10.18
N PHE A 381 -3.34 -2.41 -11.33
CA PHE A 381 -3.86 -3.74 -11.66
C PHE A 381 -3.41 -4.82 -10.67
N THR A 382 -2.12 -4.86 -10.33
CA THR A 382 -1.63 -5.82 -9.34
C THR A 382 -2.19 -5.57 -7.96
N THR A 383 -2.42 -4.30 -7.58
CA THR A 383 -3.04 -3.95 -6.29
C THR A 383 -4.48 -4.45 -6.21
N ILE A 384 -5.25 -4.35 -7.29
CA ILE A 384 -6.60 -4.95 -7.34
C ILE A 384 -6.54 -6.45 -7.05
N LEU A 385 -5.61 -7.17 -7.65
CA LEU A 385 -5.46 -8.61 -7.43
C LEU A 385 -5.02 -8.96 -6.00
N GLY A 386 -4.09 -8.20 -5.44
CA GLY A 386 -3.59 -8.41 -4.09
C GLY A 386 -4.65 -8.18 -3.02
N TRP A 387 -5.48 -7.15 -3.20
CA TRP A 387 -6.55 -6.83 -2.27
C TRP A 387 -7.77 -7.74 -2.38
N ASP A 388 -8.05 -8.32 -3.54
CA ASP A 388 -9.02 -9.41 -3.64
C ASP A 388 -8.64 -10.57 -2.73
N TYR A 389 -7.38 -11.01 -2.79
CA TYR A 389 -6.85 -12.04 -1.90
C TYR A 389 -7.06 -11.69 -0.42
N TYR A 390 -6.75 -10.46 0.00
CA TYR A 390 -6.92 -10.04 1.39
C TYR A 390 -8.39 -10.00 1.81
N GLY A 391 -9.24 -9.47 0.96
CA GLY A 391 -10.67 -9.38 1.22
C GLY A 391 -11.34 -10.75 1.31
N GLU A 392 -10.99 -11.69 0.43
CA GLU A 392 -11.46 -13.08 0.49
C GLU A 392 -11.06 -13.77 1.79
N ARG A 393 -9.80 -13.62 2.23
CA ARG A 393 -9.33 -14.19 3.50
C ARG A 393 -10.02 -13.57 4.71
N CYS A 394 -10.29 -12.27 4.68
CA CYS A 394 -11.06 -11.59 5.72
C CYS A 394 -12.49 -12.13 5.77
N LEU A 395 -13.15 -12.30 4.62
CA LEU A 395 -14.51 -12.85 4.55
C LEU A 395 -14.56 -14.32 4.94
N GLU A 396 -13.59 -15.12 4.54
CA GLU A 396 -13.49 -16.53 4.91
C GLU A 396 -13.44 -16.70 6.43
N TYR A 397 -12.59 -15.91 7.12
CA TYR A 397 -12.57 -15.89 8.58
C TYR A 397 -13.90 -15.40 9.18
N PHE A 398 -14.46 -14.31 8.65
CA PHE A 398 -15.68 -13.68 9.16
C PHE A 398 -16.89 -14.61 9.06
N SER A 399 -17.03 -15.32 7.93
CA SER A 399 -18.13 -16.24 7.61
C SER A 399 -17.95 -17.65 8.17
N GLY A 400 -16.80 -17.95 8.81
CA GLY A 400 -16.50 -19.28 9.35
C GLY A 400 -16.19 -20.31 8.26
N GLY A 401 -15.58 -19.91 7.14
CA GLY A 401 -15.10 -20.80 6.06
C GLY A 401 -16.11 -21.01 4.93
N SER A 402 -17.14 -20.19 4.80
CA SER A 402 -18.20 -20.34 3.79
C SER A 402 -17.68 -20.05 2.36
N GLN A 403 -17.46 -21.08 1.56
CA GLN A 403 -17.02 -20.94 0.17
C GLN A 403 -18.06 -20.24 -0.72
N LYS A 404 -19.37 -20.36 -0.38
CA LYS A 404 -20.44 -19.63 -1.08
C LYS A 404 -20.30 -18.12 -0.86
N ALA A 405 -19.98 -17.71 0.37
CA ALA A 405 -19.76 -16.29 0.70
C ALA A 405 -18.55 -15.73 -0.07
N VAL A 406 -17.44 -16.48 -0.15
CA VAL A 406 -16.26 -16.11 -0.92
C VAL A 406 -16.59 -15.94 -2.40
N LEU A 407 -17.36 -16.84 -3.00
CA LEU A 407 -17.78 -16.73 -4.40
C LEU A 407 -18.64 -15.49 -4.66
N ILE A 408 -19.58 -15.18 -3.77
CA ILE A 408 -20.40 -13.97 -3.86
C ILE A 408 -19.50 -12.73 -3.77
N TYR A 409 -18.53 -12.73 -2.86
CA TYR A 409 -17.59 -11.62 -2.70
C TYR A 409 -16.78 -11.36 -3.99
N ARG A 410 -16.27 -12.39 -4.66
CA ARG A 410 -15.57 -12.26 -5.94
C ARG A 410 -16.41 -11.55 -7.00
N TRP A 411 -17.67 -11.92 -7.12
CA TRP A 411 -18.57 -11.24 -8.05
C TRP A 411 -18.84 -9.79 -7.66
N LEU A 412 -19.06 -9.51 -6.39
CA LEU A 412 -19.22 -8.14 -5.90
C LEU A 412 -17.94 -7.33 -6.10
N TYR A 413 -16.77 -7.97 -5.95
CA TYR A 413 -15.48 -7.33 -6.18
C TYR A 413 -15.29 -6.94 -7.66
N ILE A 414 -15.60 -7.84 -8.59
CA ILE A 414 -15.56 -7.57 -10.03
C ILE A 414 -16.55 -6.43 -10.40
N LEU A 415 -17.74 -6.42 -9.81
CA LEU A 415 -18.69 -5.32 -10.00
C LEU A 415 -18.16 -4.00 -9.44
N ALA A 416 -17.52 -4.00 -8.27
CA ALA A 416 -16.89 -2.80 -7.70
C ALA A 416 -15.77 -2.27 -8.60
N VAL A 417 -14.94 -3.15 -9.17
CA VAL A 417 -13.93 -2.80 -10.17
C VAL A 417 -14.56 -2.13 -11.38
N PHE A 418 -15.69 -2.63 -11.86
CA PHE A 418 -16.40 -2.05 -13.02
C PHE A 418 -16.99 -0.67 -12.70
N PHE A 419 -17.49 -0.46 -11.48
CA PHE A 419 -18.11 0.83 -11.09
C PHE A 419 -17.11 1.89 -10.63
N GLY A 420 -15.91 1.52 -10.19
CA GLY A 420 -14.89 2.43 -9.67
C GLY A 420 -14.54 3.61 -10.56
N PRO A 421 -14.44 3.47 -11.90
CA PRO A 421 -14.13 4.57 -12.82
C PRO A 421 -15.16 5.71 -12.84
N TYR A 422 -16.38 5.43 -12.43
CA TYR A 422 -17.50 6.39 -12.50
C TYR A 422 -17.68 7.20 -11.21
N MET A 423 -16.84 6.97 -10.22
CA MET A 423 -16.85 7.72 -8.96
C MET A 423 -15.93 8.93 -9.02
N THR A 424 -16.22 9.96 -8.22
CA THR A 424 -15.33 11.12 -8.10
C THR A 424 -14.06 10.74 -7.33
N VAL A 425 -12.92 11.34 -7.70
CA VAL A 425 -11.63 11.09 -7.06
C VAL A 425 -11.72 11.32 -5.55
N GLU A 426 -12.33 12.43 -5.11
CA GLU A 426 -12.47 12.78 -3.69
C GLU A 426 -13.25 11.71 -2.91
N ALA A 427 -14.41 11.27 -3.41
CA ALA A 427 -15.22 10.24 -2.74
C ALA A 427 -14.47 8.92 -2.60
N VAL A 428 -13.76 8.51 -3.66
CA VAL A 428 -12.95 7.29 -3.70
C VAL A 428 -11.86 7.30 -2.63
N TRP A 429 -11.12 8.41 -2.51
CA TRP A 429 -10.04 8.51 -1.54
C TRP A 429 -10.56 8.59 -0.09
N ASN A 430 -11.62 9.36 0.16
CA ASN A 430 -12.19 9.49 1.51
C ASN A 430 -12.77 8.15 2.00
N ILE A 431 -13.47 7.40 1.15
CA ILE A 431 -13.98 6.06 1.50
C ILE A 431 -12.83 5.11 1.81
N ALA A 432 -11.79 5.10 0.97
CA ALA A 432 -10.62 4.26 1.18
C ALA A 432 -9.91 4.59 2.50
N ASP A 433 -9.71 5.86 2.79
CA ASP A 433 -9.05 6.32 4.01
C ASP A 433 -9.87 5.94 5.26
N ILE A 434 -11.20 6.11 5.25
CA ILE A 434 -12.07 5.71 6.36
C ILE A 434 -11.88 4.24 6.73
N PHE A 435 -12.04 3.33 5.76
CA PHE A 435 -11.93 1.91 6.04
C PHE A 435 -10.51 1.49 6.42
N ASN A 436 -9.48 2.10 5.84
CA ASN A 436 -8.09 1.88 6.22
C ASN A 436 -7.82 2.25 7.67
N GLY A 437 -8.25 3.43 8.09
CA GLY A 437 -8.08 3.89 9.47
C GLY A 437 -8.78 2.97 10.47
N LEU A 438 -10.01 2.56 10.16
CA LEU A 438 -10.78 1.63 10.99
C LEU A 438 -10.16 0.23 11.05
N MET A 439 -9.54 -0.25 9.97
CA MET A 439 -8.84 -1.54 9.94
C MET A 439 -7.51 -1.48 10.73
N ALA A 440 -6.80 -0.35 10.67
CA ALA A 440 -5.53 -0.17 11.37
C ALA A 440 -5.67 -0.29 12.90
N PHE A 441 -6.75 0.22 13.47
CA PHE A 441 -6.95 0.30 14.91
C PHE A 441 -6.90 -1.07 15.62
N PRO A 442 -7.67 -2.11 15.22
CA PRO A 442 -7.58 -3.44 15.82
C PRO A 442 -6.19 -4.07 15.70
N ASN A 443 -5.52 -3.86 14.57
CA ASN A 443 -4.20 -4.40 14.33
C ASN A 443 -3.14 -3.75 15.22
N LEU A 444 -3.17 -2.44 15.40
CA LEU A 444 -2.24 -1.72 16.28
C LEU A 444 -2.36 -2.18 17.74
N ILE A 445 -3.59 -2.36 18.23
CA ILE A 445 -3.84 -2.92 19.57
C ILE A 445 -3.15 -4.28 19.70
N ALA A 446 -3.30 -5.16 18.70
CA ALA A 446 -2.73 -6.48 18.72
C ALA A 446 -1.19 -6.48 18.68
N ILE A 447 -0.58 -5.64 17.83
CA ILE A 447 0.88 -5.52 17.73
C ILE A 447 1.47 -5.08 19.08
N VAL A 448 0.87 -4.08 19.72
CA VAL A 448 1.32 -3.57 21.02
C VAL A 448 1.14 -4.63 22.12
N ALA A 449 -0.04 -5.27 22.19
CA ALA A 449 -0.34 -6.30 23.17
C ALA A 449 0.59 -7.52 23.03
N LEU A 450 0.90 -7.95 21.80
CA LEU A 450 1.73 -9.11 21.51
C LEU A 450 3.22 -8.77 21.33
N SER A 451 3.61 -7.54 21.61
CA SER A 451 5.01 -7.09 21.46
C SER A 451 6.01 -7.93 22.27
N GLY A 452 5.61 -8.44 23.45
CA GLY A 452 6.42 -9.37 24.25
C GLY A 452 6.71 -10.68 23.52
N VAL A 453 5.72 -11.22 22.81
CA VAL A 453 5.86 -12.42 21.99
C VAL A 453 6.85 -12.18 20.85
N VAL A 454 6.70 -11.07 20.13
CA VAL A 454 7.59 -10.69 19.03
C VAL A 454 9.03 -10.57 19.52
N CYS A 455 9.25 -9.88 20.63
CA CYS A 455 10.60 -9.69 21.20
C CYS A 455 11.23 -11.03 21.64
N LYS A 456 10.44 -11.94 22.24
CA LYS A 456 10.91 -13.27 22.64
C LYS A 456 11.32 -14.09 21.42
N GLU A 457 10.44 -14.23 20.43
CA GLU A 457 10.74 -14.98 19.20
C GLU A 457 11.99 -14.43 18.50
N THR A 458 12.12 -13.11 18.44
CA THR A 458 13.27 -12.44 17.82
C THR A 458 14.58 -12.77 18.55
N ARG A 459 14.57 -12.69 19.87
CA ARG A 459 15.75 -13.01 20.70
C ARG A 459 16.16 -14.46 20.53
N ASP A 460 15.21 -15.38 20.66
CA ASP A 460 15.45 -16.83 20.60
C ASP A 460 15.97 -17.23 19.20
N TYR A 461 15.43 -16.64 18.13
CA TYR A 461 15.90 -16.87 16.77
C TYR A 461 17.36 -16.44 16.58
N PHE A 462 17.70 -15.21 16.97
CA PHE A 462 19.08 -14.73 16.79
C PHE A 462 20.08 -15.42 17.69
N LYS A 463 19.67 -15.93 18.88
CA LYS A 463 20.48 -16.77 19.73
C LYS A 463 20.81 -18.09 19.03
N ARG A 464 19.81 -18.84 18.55
CA ARG A 464 20.01 -20.10 17.79
C ARG A 464 20.88 -19.89 16.54
N LEU A 465 20.72 -18.74 15.88
CA LEU A 465 21.49 -18.45 14.68
C LEU A 465 22.97 -18.19 14.97
N LYS A 466 23.30 -17.61 16.13
CA LYS A 466 24.67 -17.40 16.59
C LYS A 466 25.31 -18.74 16.94
N GLU A 467 24.63 -19.57 17.71
CA GLU A 467 25.07 -20.91 18.06
C GLU A 467 25.39 -21.80 16.84
N ARG A 468 24.64 -21.65 15.73
CA ARG A 468 24.90 -22.36 14.46
C ARG A 468 26.04 -21.78 13.64
N SER A 469 26.40 -20.52 13.83
CA SER A 469 27.52 -19.88 13.12
C SER A 469 28.86 -20.08 13.85
N ASP A 470 28.81 -20.50 15.09
CA ASP A 470 29.99 -20.78 15.91
C ASP A 470 30.43 -22.29 15.84
N ILE A 471 29.67 -23.09 15.05
CA ILE A 471 29.97 -24.48 14.68
C ILE A 471 30.43 -24.53 13.20
#